data_a40afb4bd2c08ff4606a9d71b829c9c9
#
_entry.id   a40afb4bd2c08ff4606a9d71b829c9c9
#
_cell.length_a   1.000
_cell.length_b   1.000
_cell.length_c   1.000
_cell.angle_alpha   90.00
_cell.angle_beta   90.00
_cell.angle_gamma   90.00
#
_symmetry.space_group_name_H-M   'P 1'
#
loop_
_entity.id
_entity.type
_entity.pdbx_description
1 polymer ?
#
loop_
_entity_poly.entity_id
_entity_poly.type
_entity_poly.pdbx_seq_one_letter_code
_entity_poly.pdbx_strand_id
1 'polypeptide(L)'
;MASLTETAKLTRKVIRYGAVAFVAISILWFVGGAAISYYRVLYPPAPAAPTMDFGLLPAVIFPKENGRPKMTLELPTGVIPEFPDRMSVYYAPTKRSGFLDAQKAIDTARSLGFTFNPDIRSEINYVWTNQDPLSSRLQMDIVSGHFVMTRVWQNNPALLSLTNFASNRQVVDDVTNFLRKADLVPNDVTAGPLPAYLKAVSGKLVPTISLSEADFVQIDFFRNNLETIDKETKKVVSSYPFYRLDPDFGLIRAIESGSKDSSDKVVELYYNYTIVNYTRSGTYPIKTGDAAWQEFSSGGGFVTDKSKKSGTVAIRRVLLGYFDSPSQNYAMPIYIFLGDSFVGYLSAITDTVLKK
;
A
#
# COMPACT_ATOMS: atom_id res chain seq x y z
N MET A 1 1.91 -61.75 -55.98
CA MET A 1 2.88 -60.61 -55.88
C MET A 1 2.14 -59.37 -56.30
N ALA A 2 1.87 -58.49 -55.36
CA ALA A 2 1.24 -57.20 -55.67
C ALA A 2 2.21 -56.39 -56.55
N SER A 3 1.76 -55.92 -57.74
CA SER A 3 2.62 -55.21 -58.67
C SER A 3 3.01 -53.83 -58.05
N LEU A 4 4.24 -53.39 -58.23
CA LEU A 4 4.79 -52.10 -57.81
C LEU A 4 3.85 -50.92 -58.15
N THR A 5 3.05 -51.07 -59.23
CA THR A 5 2.09 -50.07 -59.70
C THR A 5 0.82 -49.99 -58.84
N GLU A 6 0.35 -51.11 -58.26
CA GLU A 6 -0.80 -51.12 -57.35
C GLU A 6 -0.46 -50.53 -55.98
N THR A 7 0.72 -50.87 -55.45
CA THR A 7 1.25 -50.34 -54.24
C THR A 7 1.43 -48.81 -54.36
N ALA A 8 1.96 -48.28 -55.43
CA ALA A 8 2.13 -46.86 -55.70
C ALA A 8 0.77 -46.10 -55.81
N LYS A 9 -0.25 -46.77 -56.44
CA LYS A 9 -1.62 -46.16 -56.48
C LYS A 9 -2.31 -46.13 -55.12
N LEU A 10 -2.12 -47.17 -54.30
CA LEU A 10 -2.66 -47.23 -52.95
C LEU A 10 -2.00 -46.19 -52.03
N THR A 11 -0.68 -46.10 -52.10
CA THR A 11 0.07 -45.07 -51.30
C THR A 11 -0.32 -43.64 -51.66
N ARG A 12 -0.50 -43.32 -52.94
CA ARG A 12 -1.00 -42.00 -53.38
C ARG A 12 -2.41 -41.69 -52.89
N LYS A 13 -3.31 -42.71 -52.89
CA LYS A 13 -4.65 -42.57 -52.34
C LYS A 13 -4.61 -42.32 -50.82
N VAL A 14 -3.83 -43.11 -50.08
CA VAL A 14 -3.67 -42.96 -48.63
C VAL A 14 -3.09 -41.60 -48.27
N ILE A 15 -2.07 -41.12 -48.98
CA ILE A 15 -1.50 -39.77 -48.75
C ILE A 15 -2.53 -38.69 -49.05
N ARG A 16 -3.30 -38.80 -50.15
CA ARG A 16 -4.30 -37.80 -50.53
C ARG A 16 -5.45 -37.76 -49.54
N TYR A 17 -6.00 -38.87 -49.13
CA TYR A 17 -7.08 -38.94 -48.14
C TYR A 17 -6.56 -38.60 -46.73
N GLY A 18 -5.33 -38.97 -46.37
CA GLY A 18 -4.69 -38.60 -45.12
C GLY A 18 -4.47 -37.08 -45.00
N ALA A 19 -3.99 -36.46 -46.11
CA ALA A 19 -3.84 -35.00 -46.11
C ALA A 19 -5.19 -34.26 -45.99
N VAL A 20 -6.22 -34.72 -46.70
CA VAL A 20 -7.57 -34.14 -46.58
C VAL A 20 -8.13 -34.34 -45.18
N ALA A 21 -7.99 -35.51 -44.59
CA ALA A 21 -8.42 -35.81 -43.23
C ALA A 21 -7.68 -34.92 -42.19
N PHE A 22 -6.35 -34.77 -42.36
CA PHE A 22 -5.55 -33.92 -41.49
C PHE A 22 -6.00 -32.45 -41.55
N VAL A 23 -6.24 -31.89 -42.73
CA VAL A 23 -6.74 -30.54 -42.91
C VAL A 23 -8.13 -30.39 -42.29
N ALA A 24 -9.04 -31.35 -42.50
CA ALA A 24 -10.38 -31.34 -41.95
C ALA A 24 -10.34 -31.38 -40.40
N ILE A 25 -9.52 -32.22 -39.79
CA ILE A 25 -9.34 -32.30 -38.34
C ILE A 25 -8.74 -30.97 -37.78
N SER A 26 -7.76 -30.39 -38.48
CA SER A 26 -7.15 -29.12 -38.10
C SER A 26 -8.16 -27.98 -38.12
N ILE A 27 -9.01 -27.92 -39.15
CA ILE A 27 -10.11 -26.93 -39.23
C ILE A 27 -11.12 -27.16 -38.13
N LEU A 28 -11.55 -28.39 -37.88
CA LEU A 28 -12.48 -28.71 -36.77
C LEU A 28 -11.92 -28.32 -35.40
N TRP A 29 -10.63 -28.57 -35.19
CA TRP A 29 -9.96 -28.20 -33.93
C TRP A 29 -9.89 -26.67 -33.74
N PHE A 30 -9.55 -25.94 -34.81
CA PHE A 30 -9.47 -24.50 -34.81
C PHE A 30 -10.86 -23.86 -34.61
N VAL A 31 -11.87 -24.31 -35.38
CA VAL A 31 -13.26 -23.80 -35.26
C VAL A 31 -13.84 -24.17 -33.90
N GLY A 32 -13.61 -25.41 -33.44
CA GLY A 32 -14.04 -25.85 -32.12
C GLY A 32 -13.41 -25.01 -30.98
N GLY A 33 -12.12 -24.73 -31.06
CA GLY A 33 -11.42 -23.87 -30.11
C GLY A 33 -11.96 -22.43 -30.10
N ALA A 34 -12.18 -21.88 -31.30
CA ALA A 34 -12.77 -20.53 -31.44
C ALA A 34 -14.20 -20.47 -30.89
N ALA A 35 -15.03 -21.47 -31.17
CA ALA A 35 -16.40 -21.57 -30.66
C ALA A 35 -16.45 -21.68 -29.13
N ILE A 36 -15.58 -22.50 -28.53
CA ILE A 36 -15.47 -22.64 -27.08
C ILE A 36 -15.00 -21.31 -26.44
N SER A 37 -14.01 -20.65 -27.06
CA SER A 37 -13.53 -19.35 -26.60
C SER A 37 -14.64 -18.29 -26.65
N TYR A 38 -15.38 -18.24 -27.76
CA TYR A 38 -16.53 -17.35 -27.93
C TYR A 38 -17.66 -17.66 -26.93
N TYR A 39 -17.96 -18.92 -26.71
CA TYR A 39 -18.93 -19.34 -25.71
C TYR A 39 -18.54 -18.93 -24.29
N ARG A 40 -17.25 -19.06 -23.93
CA ARG A 40 -16.73 -18.60 -22.62
C ARG A 40 -16.80 -17.08 -22.42
N VAL A 41 -16.70 -16.31 -23.49
CA VAL A 41 -16.87 -14.86 -23.45
C VAL A 41 -18.35 -14.49 -23.22
N LEU A 42 -19.28 -15.18 -23.90
CA LEU A 42 -20.73 -14.95 -23.75
C LEU A 42 -21.27 -15.48 -22.40
N TYR A 43 -20.72 -16.59 -21.95
CA TYR A 43 -21.14 -17.30 -20.73
C TYR A 43 -19.92 -17.55 -19.84
N PRO A 44 -19.37 -16.51 -19.20
CA PRO A 44 -18.24 -16.70 -18.32
C PRO A 44 -18.62 -17.68 -17.19
N PRO A 45 -17.73 -18.63 -16.84
CA PRO A 45 -18.00 -19.54 -15.74
C PRO A 45 -18.22 -18.73 -14.45
N ALA A 46 -19.17 -19.19 -13.63
CA ALA A 46 -19.42 -18.56 -12.35
C ALA A 46 -18.10 -18.47 -11.56
N PRO A 47 -17.80 -17.30 -10.96
CA PRO A 47 -16.58 -17.15 -10.17
C PRO A 47 -16.57 -18.20 -9.03
N ALA A 48 -15.38 -18.77 -8.75
CA ALA A 48 -15.22 -19.75 -7.67
C ALA A 48 -15.71 -19.17 -6.34
N ALA A 49 -16.35 -19.96 -5.48
CA ALA A 49 -16.81 -19.48 -4.16
C ALA A 49 -15.65 -18.86 -3.37
N PRO A 50 -15.92 -17.87 -2.47
CA PRO A 50 -14.89 -17.32 -1.57
C PRO A 50 -14.26 -18.42 -0.74
N THR A 51 -12.92 -18.40 -0.60
CA THR A 51 -12.18 -19.46 0.08
C THR A 51 -12.27 -19.38 1.61
N MET A 52 -12.40 -18.16 2.15
CA MET A 52 -12.52 -17.88 3.59
C MET A 52 -11.45 -18.57 4.45
N ASP A 53 -10.20 -18.61 3.97
CA ASP A 53 -9.10 -19.39 4.56
C ASP A 53 -8.76 -19.00 6.01
N PHE A 54 -9.17 -17.82 6.46
CA PHE A 54 -8.98 -17.38 7.84
C PHE A 54 -10.24 -17.58 8.73
N GLY A 55 -11.30 -18.23 8.20
CA GLY A 55 -12.59 -18.33 8.87
C GLY A 55 -13.25 -16.97 9.06
N LEU A 56 -13.96 -16.76 10.17
CA LEU A 56 -14.55 -15.45 10.48
C LEU A 56 -13.47 -14.44 10.84
N LEU A 57 -13.52 -13.27 10.20
CA LEU A 57 -12.57 -12.18 10.41
C LEU A 57 -12.96 -11.30 11.61
N PRO A 58 -12.02 -10.68 12.33
CA PRO A 58 -12.34 -9.59 13.22
C PRO A 58 -12.87 -8.40 12.43
N ALA A 59 -13.74 -7.59 13.03
CA ALA A 59 -14.16 -6.32 12.43
C ALA A 59 -12.97 -5.36 12.29
N VAL A 60 -13.02 -4.50 11.29
CA VAL A 60 -12.04 -3.39 11.16
C VAL A 60 -12.24 -2.44 12.35
N ILE A 61 -11.18 -2.23 13.13
CA ILE A 61 -11.22 -1.35 14.28
C ILE A 61 -10.85 0.06 13.84
N PHE A 62 -11.85 0.93 13.83
CA PHE A 62 -11.65 2.36 13.66
C PHE A 62 -11.69 3.08 15.03
N PRO A 63 -10.92 4.15 15.19
CA PRO A 63 -11.03 4.98 16.40
C PRO A 63 -12.38 5.68 16.45
N LYS A 64 -12.72 6.19 17.64
CA LYS A 64 -13.92 7.03 17.80
C LYS A 64 -13.71 8.33 17.03
N GLU A 65 -14.66 8.66 16.17
CA GLU A 65 -14.60 9.91 15.40
C GLU A 65 -15.12 11.13 16.19
N ASN A 66 -14.59 12.30 15.83
CA ASN A 66 -14.93 13.58 16.49
C ASN A 66 -15.93 14.41 15.67
N GLY A 67 -17.00 13.79 15.22
CA GLY A 67 -18.04 14.43 14.42
C GLY A 67 -18.04 13.98 12.96
N ARG A 68 -19.17 14.19 12.29
CA ARG A 68 -19.41 13.77 10.91
C ARG A 68 -20.23 14.84 10.17
N PRO A 69 -19.81 15.30 8.97
CA PRO A 69 -20.59 16.24 8.17
C PRO A 69 -21.78 15.52 7.53
N LYS A 70 -22.74 16.28 7.03
CA LYS A 70 -23.72 15.73 6.06
C LYS A 70 -22.99 15.44 4.74
N MET A 71 -23.31 14.33 4.12
CA MET A 71 -22.66 13.89 2.89
C MET A 71 -23.67 13.78 1.76
N THR A 72 -23.29 14.24 0.57
CA THR A 72 -23.99 14.03 -0.69
C THR A 72 -23.10 13.27 -1.66
N LEU A 73 -23.68 12.47 -2.52
CA LEU A 73 -22.94 11.72 -3.54
C LEU A 73 -23.02 12.50 -4.86
N GLU A 74 -21.87 13.01 -5.32
CA GLU A 74 -21.73 13.80 -6.55
C GLU A 74 -20.63 13.20 -7.43
N LEU A 75 -20.90 12.02 -7.95
CA LEU A 75 -19.95 11.30 -8.80
C LEU A 75 -19.99 11.82 -10.23
N PRO A 76 -18.85 11.91 -10.94
CA PRO A 76 -18.81 12.35 -12.34
C PRO A 76 -19.68 11.52 -13.29
N THR A 77 -19.87 10.23 -12.98
CA THR A 77 -20.71 9.30 -13.74
C THR A 77 -22.17 9.26 -13.27
N GLY A 78 -22.48 9.93 -12.16
CA GLY A 78 -23.79 9.88 -11.51
C GLY A 78 -24.11 8.57 -10.77
N VAL A 79 -23.29 7.53 -10.92
CA VAL A 79 -23.48 6.21 -10.33
C VAL A 79 -22.20 5.73 -9.66
N ILE A 80 -22.33 4.91 -8.61
CA ILE A 80 -21.20 4.27 -7.96
C ILE A 80 -20.60 3.24 -8.95
N PRO A 81 -19.26 3.19 -9.11
CA PRO A 81 -18.62 2.18 -9.95
C PRO A 81 -18.99 0.76 -9.53
N GLU A 82 -19.06 -0.16 -10.49
CA GLU A 82 -19.17 -1.57 -10.19
C GLU A 82 -17.86 -2.08 -9.57
N PHE A 83 -17.99 -2.77 -8.45
CA PHE A 83 -16.90 -3.42 -7.75
C PHE A 83 -17.06 -4.94 -7.79
N PRO A 84 -15.98 -5.72 -7.61
CA PRO A 84 -16.07 -7.17 -7.54
C PRO A 84 -16.95 -7.58 -6.35
N ASP A 85 -17.53 -8.79 -6.41
CA ASP A 85 -18.35 -9.36 -5.34
C ASP A 85 -17.51 -9.88 -4.16
N ARG A 86 -16.19 -9.95 -4.33
CA ARG A 86 -15.22 -10.47 -3.36
C ARG A 86 -13.86 -9.81 -3.50
N MET A 87 -13.09 -9.83 -2.41
CA MET A 87 -11.69 -9.41 -2.40
C MET A 87 -10.82 -10.33 -1.56
N SER A 88 -9.52 -10.33 -1.85
CA SER A 88 -8.53 -10.99 -1.00
C SER A 88 -8.34 -10.22 0.30
N VAL A 89 -8.21 -10.95 1.39
CA VAL A 89 -7.73 -10.47 2.68
C VAL A 89 -6.35 -11.08 2.90
N TYR A 90 -5.37 -10.26 3.29
CA TYR A 90 -3.99 -10.70 3.49
C TYR A 90 -3.66 -10.77 4.96
N TYR A 91 -2.85 -11.77 5.33
CA TYR A 91 -2.38 -11.87 6.70
C TYR A 91 -1.32 -10.80 6.99
N ALA A 92 -1.54 -10.00 8.01
CA ALA A 92 -0.62 -8.98 8.51
C ALA A 92 -0.28 -9.32 9.97
N PRO A 93 0.75 -10.13 10.23
CA PRO A 93 1.02 -10.64 11.57
C PRO A 93 1.40 -9.52 12.53
N THR A 94 0.70 -9.40 13.63
CA THR A 94 1.19 -8.64 14.78
C THR A 94 2.40 -9.40 15.34
N LYS A 95 3.56 -8.75 15.34
CA LYS A 95 4.79 -9.35 15.84
C LYS A 95 4.64 -9.65 17.34
N ARG A 96 4.98 -10.86 17.74
CA ARG A 96 5.06 -11.26 19.15
C ARG A 96 6.48 -10.99 19.66
N SER A 97 6.60 -10.66 20.96
CA SER A 97 7.90 -10.50 21.60
C SER A 97 8.77 -11.74 21.40
N GLY A 98 9.99 -11.53 20.97
CA GLY A 98 10.99 -12.55 20.70
C GLY A 98 12.29 -12.27 21.44
N PHE A 99 13.05 -13.34 21.73
CA PHE A 99 14.30 -13.26 22.48
C PHE A 99 15.36 -12.35 21.83
N LEU A 100 15.33 -12.19 20.51
CA LEU A 100 16.30 -11.38 19.75
C LEU A 100 15.85 -9.93 19.49
N ASP A 101 14.68 -9.51 19.95
CA ASP A 101 14.14 -8.20 19.59
C ASP A 101 14.99 -7.05 20.16
N ALA A 102 15.46 -7.18 21.39
CA ALA A 102 16.36 -6.20 21.99
C ALA A 102 17.68 -6.05 21.19
N GLN A 103 18.27 -7.18 20.77
CA GLN A 103 19.50 -7.15 19.99
C GLN A 103 19.28 -6.51 18.62
N LYS A 104 18.20 -6.86 17.92
CA LYS A 104 17.85 -6.24 16.63
C LYS A 104 17.61 -4.74 16.75
N ALA A 105 16.96 -4.31 17.83
CA ALA A 105 16.74 -2.89 18.10
C ALA A 105 18.07 -2.14 18.32
N ILE A 106 19.01 -2.73 19.07
CA ILE A 106 20.35 -2.17 19.28
C ILE A 106 21.11 -2.08 17.96
N ASP A 107 21.04 -3.11 17.11
CA ASP A 107 21.74 -3.12 15.82
C ASP A 107 21.15 -2.08 14.86
N THR A 108 19.81 -1.94 14.83
CA THR A 108 19.11 -0.88 14.06
C THR A 108 19.52 0.51 14.58
N ALA A 109 19.50 0.73 15.90
CA ALA A 109 19.89 2.00 16.50
C ALA A 109 21.35 2.37 16.13
N ARG A 110 22.26 1.39 16.18
CA ARG A 110 23.67 1.58 15.78
C ARG A 110 23.79 1.98 14.31
N SER A 111 23.02 1.35 13.43
CA SER A 111 23.01 1.69 11.99
C SER A 111 22.46 3.09 11.72
N LEU A 112 21.60 3.61 12.61
CA LEU A 112 21.10 4.99 12.58
C LEU A 112 22.05 6.01 13.27
N GLY A 113 23.19 5.55 13.79
CA GLY A 113 24.21 6.39 14.41
C GLY A 113 24.15 6.48 15.94
N PHE A 114 23.30 5.66 16.59
CA PHE A 114 23.20 5.61 18.06
C PHE A 114 24.08 4.50 18.61
N THR A 115 25.27 4.82 19.09
CA THR A 115 26.29 3.86 19.50
C THR A 115 26.28 3.53 21.00
N PHE A 116 25.63 4.35 21.82
CA PHE A 116 25.52 4.15 23.26
C PHE A 116 24.43 3.14 23.63
N ASN A 117 24.49 2.62 24.84
CA ASN A 117 23.43 1.74 25.34
C ASN A 117 22.11 2.52 25.50
N PRO A 118 20.95 1.86 25.25
CA PRO A 118 19.67 2.48 25.45
C PRO A 118 19.31 2.68 26.93
N ASP A 119 18.52 3.72 27.19
CA ASP A 119 17.73 3.82 28.40
C ASP A 119 16.44 2.99 28.24
N ILE A 120 16.29 1.95 29.06
CA ILE A 120 15.17 1.00 29.00
C ILE A 120 14.02 1.57 29.81
N ARG A 121 13.00 2.14 29.13
CA ARG A 121 11.83 2.72 29.76
C ARG A 121 10.77 1.70 30.15
N SER A 122 10.68 0.60 29.40
CA SER A 122 9.82 -0.54 29.69
C SER A 122 10.36 -1.78 28.95
N GLU A 123 9.71 -2.93 29.14
CA GLU A 123 10.08 -4.19 28.46
C GLU A 123 10.15 -4.07 26.94
N ILE A 124 9.38 -3.14 26.35
CA ILE A 124 9.27 -2.96 24.89
C ILE A 124 9.74 -1.60 24.39
N ASN A 125 9.93 -0.61 25.26
CA ASN A 125 10.23 0.76 24.85
C ASN A 125 11.65 1.15 25.27
N TYR A 126 12.54 1.26 24.26
CA TYR A 126 13.93 1.63 24.42
C TYR A 126 14.18 3.02 23.85
N VAL A 127 15.03 3.79 24.52
CA VAL A 127 15.37 5.17 24.15
C VAL A 127 16.89 5.33 24.08
N TRP A 128 17.38 5.80 22.95
CA TRP A 128 18.78 6.19 22.76
C TRP A 128 18.89 7.71 22.67
N THR A 129 19.96 8.26 23.20
CA THR A 129 20.26 9.69 23.12
C THR A 129 21.73 9.86 22.77
N ASN A 130 22.01 10.76 21.81
CA ASN A 130 23.35 11.24 21.49
C ASN A 130 23.40 12.74 21.73
N GLN A 131 24.58 13.26 22.09
CA GLN A 131 24.81 14.71 22.25
C GLN A 131 25.65 15.28 21.09
N ASP A 132 26.57 14.49 20.56
CA ASP A 132 27.48 14.88 19.49
C ASP A 132 27.26 14.00 18.24
N PRO A 133 27.39 14.56 17.01
CA PRO A 133 27.56 15.98 16.69
C PRO A 133 26.24 16.77 16.85
N LEU A 134 25.10 16.10 16.99
CA LEU A 134 23.77 16.67 17.17
C LEU A 134 23.07 16.00 18.34
N SER A 135 22.48 16.82 19.20
CA SER A 135 21.56 16.30 20.22
C SER A 135 20.43 15.56 19.48
N SER A 136 20.38 14.25 19.64
CA SER A 136 19.44 13.37 18.95
C SER A 136 18.86 12.33 19.88
N ARG A 137 17.65 11.91 19.56
CA ARG A 137 16.88 10.91 20.30
C ARG A 137 16.24 9.91 19.35
N LEU A 138 16.37 8.65 19.68
CA LEU A 138 15.66 7.55 19.03
C LEU A 138 14.81 6.84 20.10
N GLN A 139 13.52 6.75 19.87
CA GLN A 139 12.61 5.97 20.72
C GLN A 139 11.99 4.86 19.89
N MET A 140 12.15 3.61 20.34
CA MET A 140 11.74 2.41 19.59
C MET A 140 10.94 1.47 20.46
N ASP A 141 9.84 0.97 19.92
CA ASP A 141 9.19 -0.26 20.37
C ASP A 141 9.96 -1.43 19.77
N ILE A 142 10.67 -2.18 20.60
CA ILE A 142 11.57 -3.25 20.13
C ILE A 142 10.82 -4.46 19.57
N VAL A 143 9.55 -4.64 19.95
CA VAL A 143 8.72 -5.75 19.47
C VAL A 143 8.19 -5.45 18.08
N SER A 144 7.53 -4.32 17.87
CA SER A 144 7.04 -3.94 16.55
C SER A 144 8.15 -3.51 15.60
N GLY A 145 9.24 -2.96 16.13
CA GLY A 145 10.28 -2.28 15.37
C GLY A 145 9.90 -0.86 14.92
N HIS A 146 8.77 -0.35 15.42
CA HIS A 146 8.35 1.02 15.15
C HIS A 146 9.17 2.00 15.99
N PHE A 147 9.57 3.10 15.37
CA PHE A 147 10.37 4.09 16.09
C PHE A 147 10.18 5.52 15.55
N VAL A 148 10.59 6.45 16.39
CA VAL A 148 10.72 7.87 16.05
C VAL A 148 12.15 8.29 16.38
N MET A 149 12.84 8.85 15.39
CA MET A 149 14.13 9.50 15.53
C MET A 149 13.96 11.00 15.34
N THR A 150 14.54 11.78 16.24
CA THR A 150 14.55 13.25 16.15
C THR A 150 15.96 13.76 16.41
N ARG A 151 16.38 14.81 15.68
CA ARG A 151 17.63 15.55 15.88
C ARG A 151 17.32 17.02 16.09
N VAL A 152 17.99 17.63 17.05
CA VAL A 152 17.82 19.06 17.34
C VAL A 152 18.56 19.86 16.28
N TRP A 153 17.85 20.39 15.32
CA TRP A 153 18.38 21.17 14.20
C TRP A 153 18.37 22.68 14.49
N GLN A 154 17.57 23.16 15.45
CA GLN A 154 17.29 24.58 15.71
C GLN A 154 18.54 25.39 16.04
N ASN A 155 19.49 24.78 16.72
CA ASN A 155 20.71 25.43 17.18
C ASN A 155 21.95 24.97 16.37
N ASN A 156 21.74 24.25 15.26
CA ASN A 156 22.84 23.75 14.44
C ASN A 156 22.98 24.56 13.14
N PRO A 157 23.92 25.52 13.07
CA PRO A 157 24.10 26.32 11.87
C PRO A 157 24.52 25.50 10.65
N ALA A 158 25.16 24.33 10.83
CA ALA A 158 25.55 23.47 9.73
C ALA A 158 24.35 22.86 9.00
N LEU A 159 23.21 22.67 9.67
CA LEU A 159 21.98 22.18 9.04
C LEU A 159 21.19 23.27 8.33
N LEU A 160 21.43 24.54 8.65
CA LEU A 160 20.72 25.69 8.10
C LEU A 160 21.56 26.49 7.10
N SER A 161 22.88 26.22 7.04
CA SER A 161 23.78 26.90 6.11
C SER A 161 23.73 26.27 4.72
N LEU A 162 23.79 27.14 3.70
CA LEU A 162 23.86 26.72 2.29
C LEU A 162 22.85 25.64 1.89
N THR A 163 21.64 25.75 2.44
CA THR A 163 20.56 24.82 2.10
C THR A 163 20.23 24.94 0.61
N ASN A 164 20.34 23.83 -0.10
CA ASN A 164 19.99 23.77 -1.52
C ASN A 164 19.76 22.33 -1.93
N PHE A 165 18.58 22.07 -2.42
CA PHE A 165 18.20 20.78 -3.00
C PHE A 165 18.32 20.82 -4.52
N ALA A 166 19.00 19.86 -5.11
CA ALA A 166 19.15 19.79 -6.55
C ALA A 166 17.84 19.38 -7.24
N SER A 167 17.09 18.47 -6.65
CA SER A 167 15.79 18.00 -7.14
C SER A 167 15.06 17.17 -6.08
N ASN A 168 13.73 16.98 -6.26
CA ASN A 168 12.94 16.06 -5.44
C ASN A 168 13.48 14.63 -5.50
N ARG A 169 13.94 14.19 -6.67
CA ARG A 169 14.52 12.85 -6.86
C ARG A 169 15.78 12.66 -6.01
N GLN A 170 16.64 13.65 -5.98
CA GLN A 170 17.85 13.61 -5.15
C GLN A 170 17.49 13.39 -3.67
N VAL A 171 16.51 14.12 -3.15
CA VAL A 171 16.09 14.00 -1.74
C VAL A 171 15.53 12.61 -1.46
N VAL A 172 14.69 12.07 -2.37
CA VAL A 172 14.17 10.70 -2.26
C VAL A 172 15.32 9.69 -2.26
N ASP A 173 16.30 9.85 -3.14
CA ASP A 173 17.46 8.96 -3.24
C ASP A 173 18.34 9.04 -1.96
N ASP A 174 18.56 10.24 -1.42
CA ASP A 174 19.34 10.46 -0.19
C ASP A 174 18.68 9.81 1.02
N VAL A 175 17.38 10.03 1.22
CA VAL A 175 16.61 9.39 2.30
C VAL A 175 16.55 7.86 2.11
N THR A 176 16.36 7.39 0.88
CA THR A 176 16.34 5.95 0.60
C THR A 176 17.69 5.32 0.90
N ASN A 177 18.80 5.98 0.57
CA ASN A 177 20.15 5.52 0.88
C ASN A 177 20.41 5.51 2.39
N PHE A 178 19.92 6.52 3.11
CA PHE A 178 19.99 6.56 4.57
C PHE A 178 19.26 5.35 5.20
N LEU A 179 18.02 5.09 4.77
CA LEU A 179 17.25 3.94 5.23
C LEU A 179 17.90 2.60 4.86
N ARG A 180 18.47 2.49 3.65
CA ARG A 180 19.12 1.25 3.17
C ARG A 180 20.34 0.89 4.01
N LYS A 181 21.11 1.86 4.50
CA LYS A 181 22.24 1.59 5.40
C LYS A 181 21.83 0.92 6.71
N ALA A 182 20.59 1.15 7.13
CA ALA A 182 20.01 0.55 8.34
C ALA A 182 19.10 -0.66 8.05
N ASP A 183 19.06 -1.15 6.80
CA ASP A 183 18.18 -2.23 6.33
C ASP A 183 16.69 -1.94 6.58
N LEU A 184 16.30 -0.67 6.39
CA LEU A 184 14.95 -0.16 6.68
C LEU A 184 14.14 0.18 5.41
N VAL A 185 14.50 -0.38 4.25
CA VAL A 185 13.76 -0.15 3.00
C VAL A 185 12.93 -1.39 2.66
N PRO A 186 11.63 -1.40 2.97
CA PRO A 186 10.75 -2.51 2.58
C PRO A 186 10.56 -2.54 1.06
N ASN A 187 10.37 -3.74 0.49
CA ASN A 187 10.21 -3.91 -0.96
C ASN A 187 8.82 -3.47 -1.48
N ASP A 188 7.86 -3.27 -0.59
CA ASP A 188 6.47 -2.96 -0.92
C ASP A 188 6.09 -1.51 -0.57
N VAL A 189 7.08 -0.61 -0.47
CA VAL A 189 6.85 0.83 -0.26
C VAL A 189 7.53 1.67 -1.32
N THR A 190 6.92 2.81 -1.61
CA THR A 190 7.46 3.81 -2.56
C THR A 190 7.25 5.21 -1.99
N ALA A 191 8.16 6.12 -2.30
CA ALA A 191 8.00 7.52 -1.96
C ALA A 191 6.73 8.09 -2.61
N GLY A 192 5.99 8.88 -1.84
CA GLY A 192 4.81 9.58 -2.34
C GLY A 192 5.15 10.55 -3.47
N PRO A 193 4.16 10.89 -4.30
CA PRO A 193 4.39 11.66 -5.52
C PRO A 193 4.80 13.11 -5.26
N LEU A 194 4.44 13.65 -4.11
CA LEU A 194 4.68 15.06 -3.75
C LEU A 194 5.34 15.17 -2.38
N PRO A 195 6.61 15.56 -2.31
CA PRO A 195 7.26 15.94 -1.06
C PRO A 195 6.67 17.26 -0.54
N ALA A 196 6.68 17.46 0.78
CA ALA A 196 6.34 18.73 1.38
C ALA A 196 7.61 19.56 1.62
N TYR A 197 7.58 20.81 1.17
CA TYR A 197 8.69 21.74 1.35
C TYR A 197 8.48 22.52 2.63
N LEU A 198 9.54 22.63 3.44
CA LEU A 198 9.51 23.23 4.75
C LEU A 198 10.61 24.26 4.89
N LYS A 199 10.30 25.38 5.52
CA LYS A 199 11.26 26.45 5.86
C LYS A 199 11.38 26.57 7.36
N ALA A 200 12.59 26.81 7.84
CA ALA A 200 12.86 27.08 9.25
C ALA A 200 12.55 28.55 9.58
N VAL A 201 11.54 28.77 10.42
CA VAL A 201 11.15 30.11 10.88
C VAL A 201 11.02 30.09 12.39
N SER A 202 11.82 30.88 13.08
CA SER A 202 11.78 31.01 14.56
C SER A 202 11.82 29.65 15.28
N GLY A 203 12.66 28.72 14.82
CA GLY A 203 12.81 27.38 15.42
C GLY A 203 11.69 26.38 15.10
N LYS A 204 10.81 26.69 14.16
CA LYS A 204 9.73 25.82 13.69
C LYS A 204 9.84 25.57 12.19
N LEU A 205 9.39 24.41 11.75
CA LEU A 205 9.23 24.10 10.33
C LEU A 205 7.83 24.55 9.89
N VAL A 206 7.81 25.43 8.89
CA VAL A 206 6.56 25.94 8.28
C VAL A 206 6.52 25.55 6.80
N PRO A 207 5.36 25.20 6.25
CA PRO A 207 5.23 24.89 4.85
C PRO A 207 5.67 26.06 3.95
N THR A 208 6.36 25.73 2.84
CA THR A 208 6.65 26.67 1.75
C THR A 208 6.23 26.07 0.41
N ILE A 209 6.15 26.87 -0.64
CA ILE A 209 5.57 26.46 -1.90
C ILE A 209 6.60 25.92 -2.90
N SER A 210 7.88 26.19 -2.70
CA SER A 210 8.92 25.80 -3.66
C SER A 210 10.13 25.13 -3.00
N LEU A 211 10.75 24.22 -3.75
CA LEU A 211 11.97 23.55 -3.34
C LEU A 211 13.13 24.52 -3.15
N SER A 212 13.18 25.61 -3.95
CA SER A 212 14.24 26.62 -3.87
C SER A 212 14.21 27.47 -2.59
N GLU A 213 13.06 27.54 -1.92
CA GLU A 213 12.89 28.26 -0.67
C GLU A 213 12.97 27.35 0.55
N ALA A 214 13.03 26.05 0.32
CA ALA A 214 13.00 25.06 1.38
C ALA A 214 14.38 24.92 2.08
N ASP A 215 14.36 24.91 3.39
CA ASP A 215 15.51 24.51 4.22
C ASP A 215 15.46 23.01 4.52
N PHE A 216 14.24 22.43 4.54
CA PHE A 216 13.98 21.02 4.76
C PHE A 216 12.93 20.50 3.77
N VAL A 217 13.01 19.21 3.48
CA VAL A 217 12.00 18.50 2.67
C VAL A 217 11.50 17.29 3.45
N GLN A 218 10.18 17.17 3.55
CA GLN A 218 9.51 16.00 4.10
C GLN A 218 9.14 15.05 2.98
N ILE A 219 9.48 13.77 3.17
CA ILE A 219 9.14 12.67 2.27
C ILE A 219 8.37 11.63 3.05
N ASP A 220 7.24 11.22 2.49
CA ASP A 220 6.43 10.11 2.98
C ASP A 220 6.55 8.92 2.04
N PHE A 221 6.76 7.73 2.59
CA PHE A 221 6.74 6.47 1.84
C PHE A 221 5.45 5.73 2.17
N PHE A 222 4.74 5.36 1.12
CA PHE A 222 3.46 4.66 1.21
C PHE A 222 3.60 3.23 0.69
N ARG A 223 2.71 2.37 1.13
CA ARG A 223 2.63 1.02 0.60
C ARG A 223 2.20 1.05 -0.86
N ASN A 224 2.83 0.21 -1.67
CA ASN A 224 2.49 0.06 -3.08
C ASN A 224 1.05 -0.45 -3.23
N ASN A 225 0.36 0.01 -4.25
CA ASN A 225 -0.95 -0.52 -4.59
C ASN A 225 -0.86 -2.02 -4.91
N LEU A 226 -1.90 -2.75 -4.56
CA LEU A 226 -2.06 -4.11 -5.04
C LEU A 226 -2.66 -4.08 -6.45
N GLU A 227 -1.87 -4.50 -7.42
CA GLU A 227 -2.26 -4.49 -8.82
C GLU A 227 -2.59 -5.89 -9.29
N THR A 228 -3.71 -6.03 -10.00
CA THR A 228 -4.03 -7.20 -10.78
C THR A 228 -3.59 -6.96 -12.21
N ILE A 229 -2.69 -7.80 -12.69
CA ILE A 229 -2.14 -7.70 -14.04
C ILE A 229 -2.76 -8.80 -14.91
N ASP A 230 -3.32 -8.42 -16.03
CA ASP A 230 -3.77 -9.36 -17.04
C ASP A 230 -2.57 -10.18 -17.59
N LYS A 231 -2.71 -11.50 -17.59
CA LYS A 231 -1.60 -12.41 -17.92
C LYS A 231 -1.19 -12.33 -19.39
N GLU A 232 -2.13 -12.02 -20.28
CA GLU A 232 -1.90 -12.00 -21.73
C GLU A 232 -1.42 -10.61 -22.18
N THR A 233 -2.15 -9.56 -21.78
CA THR A 233 -1.88 -8.18 -22.23
C THR A 233 -0.81 -7.48 -21.39
N LYS A 234 -0.45 -8.03 -20.21
CA LYS A 234 0.46 -7.41 -19.22
C LYS A 234 -0.01 -6.02 -18.74
N LYS A 235 -1.26 -5.70 -18.93
CA LYS A 235 -1.85 -4.43 -18.47
C LYS A 235 -2.42 -4.56 -17.07
N VAL A 236 -2.34 -3.49 -16.30
CA VAL A 236 -3.01 -3.38 -15.00
C VAL A 236 -4.52 -3.32 -15.23
N VAL A 237 -5.23 -4.32 -14.70
CA VAL A 237 -6.70 -4.40 -14.78
C VAL A 237 -7.35 -3.69 -13.61
N SER A 238 -6.76 -3.83 -12.41
CA SER A 238 -7.23 -3.17 -11.19
C SER A 238 -6.05 -2.80 -10.31
N SER A 239 -6.18 -1.70 -9.56
CA SER A 239 -5.17 -1.19 -8.65
C SER A 239 -5.87 -0.76 -7.36
N TYR A 240 -5.53 -1.40 -6.25
CA TYR A 240 -6.14 -1.18 -4.95
C TYR A 240 -5.14 -0.50 -4.02
N PRO A 241 -5.35 0.78 -3.67
CA PRO A 241 -4.47 1.51 -2.78
C PRO A 241 -4.60 1.05 -1.32
N PHE A 242 -3.54 1.27 -0.55
CA PHE A 242 -3.57 1.16 0.90
C PHE A 242 -3.80 2.52 1.54
N TYR A 243 -4.70 2.57 2.51
CA TYR A 243 -4.99 3.76 3.28
C TYR A 243 -4.80 3.53 4.77
N ARG A 244 -4.32 4.56 5.45
CA ARG A 244 -4.12 4.61 6.91
C ARG A 244 -5.13 5.55 7.55
N LEU A 245 -5.19 5.57 8.90
CA LEU A 245 -6.03 6.51 9.65
C LEU A 245 -5.78 7.97 9.24
N ASP A 246 -4.51 8.35 9.09
CA ASP A 246 -4.11 9.61 8.45
C ASP A 246 -3.61 9.29 7.03
N PRO A 247 -4.39 9.64 5.99
CA PRO A 247 -4.04 9.31 4.60
C PRO A 247 -2.80 10.05 4.09
N ASP A 248 -2.43 11.18 4.72
CA ASP A 248 -1.27 11.98 4.34
C ASP A 248 0.00 11.58 5.09
N PHE A 249 -0.08 10.62 6.02
CA PHE A 249 1.05 10.15 6.80
C PHE A 249 1.51 8.77 6.30
N GLY A 250 2.69 8.72 5.66
CA GLY A 250 3.27 7.48 5.16
C GLY A 250 3.61 6.46 6.25
N LEU A 251 3.91 5.23 5.84
CA LEU A 251 4.47 4.20 6.73
C LEU A 251 5.85 4.59 7.26
N ILE A 252 6.61 5.30 6.42
CA ILE A 252 7.88 5.90 6.76
C ILE A 252 7.79 7.37 6.38
N ARG A 253 8.09 8.26 7.30
CA ARG A 253 8.19 9.70 7.06
C ARG A 253 9.56 10.18 7.47
N ALA A 254 10.26 10.86 6.58
CA ALA A 254 11.55 11.48 6.85
C ALA A 254 11.52 12.98 6.56
N ILE A 255 12.23 13.76 7.37
CA ILE A 255 12.50 15.16 7.11
C ILE A 255 14.01 15.34 6.97
N GLU A 256 14.45 15.82 5.82
CA GLU A 256 15.85 16.02 5.47
C GLU A 256 16.17 17.50 5.26
N SER A 257 17.33 17.95 5.80
CA SER A 257 17.90 19.27 5.54
C SER A 257 18.60 19.32 4.19
N GLY A 258 18.45 20.44 3.47
CA GLY A 258 19.19 20.73 2.25
C GLY A 258 20.65 21.15 2.46
N SER A 259 21.19 21.10 3.68
CA SER A 259 22.55 21.50 3.99
C SER A 259 23.57 20.67 3.22
N LYS A 260 24.63 21.34 2.73
CA LYS A 260 25.82 20.71 2.14
C LYS A 260 26.91 20.46 3.17
N ASP A 261 26.83 21.09 4.33
CA ASP A 261 27.88 21.10 5.36
C ASP A 261 27.65 20.01 6.42
N SER A 262 26.54 19.28 6.38
CA SER A 262 26.24 18.22 7.34
C SER A 262 26.04 16.88 6.67
N SER A 263 26.64 15.84 7.26
CA SER A 263 26.37 14.44 6.90
C SER A 263 25.06 13.92 7.53
N ASP A 264 24.62 14.54 8.63
CA ASP A 264 23.46 14.14 9.44
C ASP A 264 22.20 14.91 9.05
N LYS A 265 21.87 14.86 7.76
CA LYS A 265 20.80 15.65 7.16
C LYS A 265 19.40 15.23 7.57
N VAL A 266 19.17 13.95 7.84
CA VAL A 266 17.84 13.45 8.25
C VAL A 266 17.62 13.84 9.72
N VAL A 267 16.73 14.82 9.93
CA VAL A 267 16.47 15.39 11.26
C VAL A 267 15.29 14.75 11.97
N GLU A 268 14.34 14.22 11.21
CA GLU A 268 13.21 13.44 11.76
C GLU A 268 12.99 12.19 10.91
N LEU A 269 12.72 11.08 11.58
CA LEU A 269 12.33 9.83 10.92
C LEU A 269 11.29 9.11 11.77
N TYR A 270 10.10 8.92 11.19
CA TYR A 270 9.04 8.08 11.73
C TYR A 270 9.01 6.78 10.93
N TYR A 271 9.16 5.66 11.60
CA TYR A 271 9.15 4.34 10.99
C TYR A 271 8.03 3.50 11.60
N ASN A 272 6.93 3.34 10.88
CA ASN A 272 5.72 2.63 11.31
C ASN A 272 5.34 1.52 10.32
N TYR A 273 6.34 0.90 9.71
CA TYR A 273 6.11 -0.16 8.74
C TYR A 273 5.63 -1.44 9.41
N THR A 274 4.58 -2.04 8.86
CA THR A 274 4.05 -3.34 9.25
C THR A 274 4.15 -4.32 8.09
N ILE A 275 4.51 -5.56 8.38
CA ILE A 275 4.65 -6.59 7.35
C ILE A 275 3.27 -7.08 6.92
N VAL A 276 3.03 -7.15 5.61
CA VAL A 276 1.90 -7.84 5.01
C VAL A 276 2.41 -9.07 4.26
N ASN A 277 1.85 -10.23 4.57
CA ASN A 277 2.20 -11.48 3.90
C ASN A 277 1.26 -11.69 2.69
N TYR A 278 1.71 -11.28 1.51
CA TYR A 278 0.93 -11.36 0.27
C TYR A 278 0.74 -12.81 -0.26
N THR A 279 1.52 -13.77 0.25
CA THR A 279 1.37 -15.19 -0.13
C THR A 279 0.34 -15.91 0.72
N ARG A 280 -0.03 -15.35 1.87
CA ARG A 280 -1.04 -15.91 2.77
C ARG A 280 -2.29 -15.05 2.73
N SER A 281 -3.25 -15.45 1.89
CA SER A 281 -4.49 -14.72 1.66
C SER A 281 -5.69 -15.67 1.57
N GLY A 282 -6.88 -15.13 1.82
CA GLY A 282 -8.15 -15.79 1.56
C GLY A 282 -9.12 -14.81 0.91
N THR A 283 -10.00 -15.26 0.04
CA THR A 283 -11.00 -14.41 -0.59
C THR A 283 -12.27 -14.35 0.25
N TYR A 284 -12.84 -13.15 0.39
CA TYR A 284 -14.01 -12.88 1.22
C TYR A 284 -15.04 -12.08 0.45
N PRO A 285 -16.35 -12.34 0.67
CA PRO A 285 -17.42 -11.55 0.06
C PRO A 285 -17.39 -10.13 0.60
N ILE A 286 -17.64 -9.16 -0.29
CA ILE A 286 -17.71 -7.75 0.08
C ILE A 286 -19.11 -7.18 -0.20
N LYS A 287 -19.45 -6.09 0.48
CA LYS A 287 -20.67 -5.32 0.29
C LYS A 287 -20.69 -4.73 -1.12
N THR A 288 -21.86 -4.51 -1.69
CA THR A 288 -21.97 -3.71 -2.91
C THR A 288 -21.64 -2.24 -2.64
N GLY A 289 -21.25 -1.48 -3.67
CA GLY A 289 -20.97 -0.06 -3.52
C GLY A 289 -22.14 0.74 -2.96
N ASP A 290 -23.37 0.43 -3.40
CA ASP A 290 -24.60 1.08 -2.90
C ASP A 290 -24.88 0.75 -1.44
N ALA A 291 -24.73 -0.52 -1.03
CA ALA A 291 -24.89 -0.91 0.37
C ALA A 291 -23.85 -0.23 1.26
N ALA A 292 -22.59 -0.15 0.79
CA ALA A 292 -21.53 0.54 1.48
C ALA A 292 -21.81 2.04 1.63
N TRP A 293 -22.32 2.69 0.59
CA TRP A 293 -22.72 4.09 0.68
C TRP A 293 -23.87 4.32 1.65
N GLN A 294 -24.90 3.50 1.61
CA GLN A 294 -26.03 3.59 2.56
C GLN A 294 -25.56 3.45 4.01
N GLU A 295 -24.73 2.46 4.31
CA GLU A 295 -24.17 2.26 5.64
C GLU A 295 -23.28 3.42 6.07
N PHE A 296 -22.37 3.87 5.18
CA PHE A 296 -21.47 4.98 5.48
C PHE A 296 -22.24 6.29 5.74
N SER A 297 -23.22 6.61 4.89
CA SER A 297 -24.01 7.85 5.01
C SER A 297 -24.93 7.83 6.25
N SER A 298 -25.33 6.65 6.74
CA SER A 298 -26.13 6.50 7.96
C SER A 298 -25.29 6.43 9.25
N GLY A 299 -23.97 6.60 9.17
CA GLY A 299 -23.12 6.71 10.35
C GLY A 299 -22.13 5.57 10.55
N GLY A 300 -22.10 4.55 9.67
CA GLY A 300 -21.10 3.48 9.70
C GLY A 300 -19.69 3.96 9.28
N GLY A 301 -18.68 3.17 9.62
CA GLY A 301 -17.30 3.44 9.22
C GLY A 301 -16.63 4.56 10.02
N PHE A 302 -15.72 5.30 9.37
CA PHE A 302 -14.86 6.29 10.01
C PHE A 302 -14.59 7.49 9.08
N VAL A 303 -14.62 8.68 9.63
CA VAL A 303 -14.24 9.94 8.95
C VAL A 303 -12.90 10.41 9.53
N THR A 304 -11.89 10.55 8.67
CA THR A 304 -10.53 10.91 9.11
C THR A 304 -10.47 12.26 9.81
N ASP A 305 -9.53 12.46 10.73
CA ASP A 305 -9.43 13.69 11.53
C ASP A 305 -9.14 14.96 10.72
N LYS A 306 -8.52 14.81 9.55
CA LYS A 306 -8.26 15.92 8.61
C LYS A 306 -9.48 16.33 7.78
N SER A 307 -10.54 15.53 7.79
CA SER A 307 -11.78 15.83 7.08
C SER A 307 -12.59 16.92 7.77
N LYS A 308 -13.35 17.67 6.97
CA LYS A 308 -14.38 18.58 7.52
C LYS A 308 -15.34 17.78 8.39
N LYS A 309 -15.64 18.30 9.58
CA LYS A 309 -16.51 17.65 10.58
C LYS A 309 -17.91 18.24 10.65
N SER A 310 -18.19 19.32 9.92
CA SER A 310 -19.48 20.01 9.91
C SER A 310 -19.83 20.51 8.50
N GLY A 311 -21.09 20.91 8.34
CA GLY A 311 -21.63 21.35 7.05
C GLY A 311 -21.98 20.18 6.13
N THR A 312 -22.00 20.44 4.82
CA THR A 312 -22.23 19.41 3.78
C THR A 312 -20.97 19.23 2.97
N VAL A 313 -20.65 17.97 2.67
CA VAL A 313 -19.50 17.56 1.86
C VAL A 313 -20.01 16.72 0.67
N ALA A 314 -19.55 17.06 -0.53
CA ALA A 314 -19.79 16.27 -1.71
C ALA A 314 -18.73 15.17 -1.84
N ILE A 315 -19.19 13.92 -1.89
CA ILE A 315 -18.34 12.75 -2.20
C ILE A 315 -18.23 12.65 -3.72
N ARG A 316 -17.02 12.78 -4.24
CA ARG A 316 -16.74 12.83 -5.68
C ARG A 316 -16.15 11.55 -6.23
N ARG A 317 -15.59 10.70 -5.37
CA ARG A 317 -15.04 9.40 -5.76
C ARG A 317 -15.30 8.37 -4.69
N VAL A 318 -15.63 7.16 -5.12
CA VAL A 318 -15.69 5.96 -4.29
C VAL A 318 -14.66 4.98 -4.84
N LEU A 319 -13.77 4.54 -3.99
CA LEU A 319 -12.71 3.59 -4.33
C LEU A 319 -12.81 2.37 -3.43
N LEU A 320 -12.26 1.27 -3.92
CA LEU A 320 -11.99 0.08 -3.14
C LEU A 320 -10.47 -0.01 -2.91
N GLY A 321 -10.06 -0.28 -1.70
CA GLY A 321 -8.65 -0.38 -1.32
C GLY A 321 -8.48 -1.19 -0.04
N TYR A 322 -7.35 -1.06 0.62
CA TYR A 322 -7.01 -1.80 1.83
C TYR A 322 -6.75 -0.86 3.00
N PHE A 323 -7.15 -1.30 4.19
CA PHE A 323 -6.83 -0.58 5.42
C PHE A 323 -5.49 -1.09 5.99
N ASP A 324 -4.52 -0.17 6.10
CA ASP A 324 -3.20 -0.44 6.65
C ASP A 324 -3.11 0.11 8.09
N SER A 325 -3.22 -0.78 9.05
CA SER A 325 -3.18 -0.41 10.47
C SER A 325 -2.33 -1.40 11.27
N PRO A 326 -1.42 -0.90 12.11
CA PRO A 326 -0.58 -1.74 12.96
C PRO A 326 -1.38 -2.51 14.04
N SER A 327 -2.61 -2.10 14.31
CA SER A 327 -3.48 -2.74 15.30
C SER A 327 -4.26 -3.94 14.75
N GLN A 328 -4.11 -4.27 13.47
CA GLN A 328 -4.87 -5.34 12.83
C GLN A 328 -3.96 -6.47 12.32
N ASN A 329 -4.46 -7.71 12.46
CA ASN A 329 -3.76 -8.91 11.98
C ASN A 329 -4.01 -9.22 10.50
N TYR A 330 -4.77 -8.38 9.81
CA TYR A 330 -5.14 -8.57 8.43
C TYR A 330 -5.19 -7.22 7.70
N ALA A 331 -4.65 -7.17 6.49
CA ALA A 331 -4.94 -6.11 5.55
C ALA A 331 -6.32 -6.43 4.93
N MET A 332 -7.34 -5.71 5.37
CA MET A 332 -8.73 -5.92 4.98
C MET A 332 -9.18 -4.88 3.97
N PRO A 333 -10.02 -5.28 2.99
CA PRO A 333 -10.57 -4.35 2.03
C PRO A 333 -11.54 -3.36 2.70
N ILE A 334 -11.46 -2.11 2.26
CA ILE A 334 -12.32 -1.02 2.68
C ILE A 334 -12.85 -0.26 1.47
N TYR A 335 -14.03 0.31 1.61
CA TYR A 335 -14.49 1.40 0.75
C TYR A 335 -13.89 2.72 1.23
N ILE A 336 -13.47 3.54 0.29
CA ILE A 336 -12.84 4.85 0.51
C ILE A 336 -13.69 5.89 -0.18
N PHE A 337 -14.26 6.81 0.59
CA PHE A 337 -15.09 7.91 0.12
C PHE A 337 -14.27 9.20 0.13
N LEU A 338 -14.04 9.76 -1.07
CA LEU A 338 -13.22 10.95 -1.27
C LEU A 338 -14.08 12.13 -1.70
N GLY A 339 -13.90 13.25 -1.02
CA GLY A 339 -14.51 14.54 -1.33
C GLY A 339 -13.55 15.70 -1.14
N ASP A 340 -14.04 16.92 -1.32
CA ASP A 340 -13.23 18.12 -1.10
C ASP A 340 -12.88 18.26 0.38
N SER A 341 -11.60 18.12 0.71
CA SER A 341 -11.11 18.07 2.11
C SER A 341 -11.85 17.02 2.96
N PHE A 342 -12.08 15.86 2.38
CA PHE A 342 -12.79 14.76 3.03
C PHE A 342 -12.26 13.40 2.59
N VAL A 343 -12.00 12.55 3.57
CA VAL A 343 -11.68 11.14 3.40
C VAL A 343 -12.43 10.34 4.45
N GLY A 344 -13.19 9.34 4.01
CA GLY A 344 -13.90 8.43 4.91
C GLY A 344 -13.73 6.98 4.51
N TYR A 345 -13.85 6.07 5.47
CA TYR A 345 -13.63 4.65 5.31
C TYR A 345 -14.80 3.82 5.82
N LEU A 346 -15.09 2.74 5.13
CA LEU A 346 -16.02 1.70 5.60
C LEU A 346 -15.42 0.33 5.31
N SER A 347 -15.57 -0.62 6.24
CA SER A 347 -15.23 -2.01 5.97
C SER A 347 -16.01 -2.53 4.76
N ALA A 348 -15.29 -3.03 3.75
CA ALA A 348 -15.94 -3.62 2.58
C ALA A 348 -16.46 -5.04 2.85
N ILE A 349 -15.93 -5.74 3.84
CA ILE A 349 -16.31 -7.11 4.20
C ILE A 349 -17.76 -7.16 4.66
N THR A 350 -18.51 -8.17 4.18
CA THR A 350 -19.89 -8.40 4.62
C THR A 350 -19.94 -8.84 6.08
N ASP A 351 -20.96 -8.38 6.83
CA ASP A 351 -21.09 -8.67 8.27
C ASP A 351 -21.27 -10.16 8.56
N THR A 352 -21.74 -10.94 7.58
CA THR A 352 -21.97 -12.40 7.70
C THR A 352 -20.70 -13.20 7.95
N VAL A 353 -19.52 -12.65 7.59
CA VAL A 353 -18.22 -13.31 7.74
C VAL A 353 -17.33 -12.63 8.78
N LEU A 354 -17.89 -11.70 9.56
CA LEU A 354 -17.22 -11.05 10.69
C LEU A 354 -17.54 -11.77 12.01
N LYS A 355 -16.58 -11.79 12.91
CA LYS A 355 -16.79 -12.21 14.31
C LYS A 355 -17.68 -11.18 14.99
N LYS A 356 -18.71 -11.68 15.66
CA LYS A 356 -19.56 -10.86 16.53
C LYS A 356 -18.87 -10.54 17.84
#